data_1ad29951224bca4a88ec04de8027f586
#
_entry.id   1ad29951224bca4a88ec04de8027f586
#
_cell.length_a   1.000
_cell.length_b   1.000
_cell.length_c   1.000
_cell.angle_alpha   90.00
_cell.angle_beta   90.00
_cell.angle_gamma   90.00
#
_symmetry.space_group_name_H-M   'P 1'
#
loop_
_entity.id
_entity.type
_entity.pdbx_description
1 polymer ?
#
loop_
_entity_poly.entity_id
_entity_poly.type
_entity_poly.pdbx_seq_one_letter_code
_entity_poly.pdbx_strand_id
1 'polypeptide(L)'
;MINDFRVAGGSIIGTEHVRTGKNNHDDFFWDKNEKILIGLACDGCGSGKHSEVGSKIGSRLIANSFLHLCKPEAAVPWERIRHDVIAQIQILTTAMGGSFSQTINDYFLFTVVGALITSQASYLFSIGDGFIAVNGEIIRVGPFANNTPPYLAYELVSSSIDRDLLKFHVHKTIGTEEVQSILIGTDGVFDLENSEEKKIPGKEDLVGHISQFWQDKRYYNNPDMIRRSLSLINRCVTRIPRGEDSSLKIQHENGLLPDDTTIVAIRRIPLNHDTEKGD
;
A
#
# COMPACT_ATOMS: atom_id res chain seq x y z
N MET A 1 5.68 -7.56 -22.41
CA MET A 1 5.04 -6.35 -21.83
C MET A 1 4.84 -6.47 -20.31
N ILE A 2 4.05 -7.39 -19.76
CA ILE A 2 3.92 -7.56 -18.29
C ILE A 2 5.27 -7.90 -17.62
N ASN A 3 6.09 -8.69 -18.26
CA ASN A 3 7.41 -9.09 -17.76
C ASN A 3 8.44 -7.95 -17.72
N ASP A 4 8.17 -6.84 -18.41
CA ASP A 4 9.04 -5.65 -18.37
C ASP A 4 8.89 -4.88 -17.05
N PHE A 5 7.87 -5.17 -16.27
CA PHE A 5 7.65 -4.53 -14.99
C PHE A 5 8.32 -5.29 -13.85
N ARG A 6 8.99 -4.53 -12.98
CA ARG A 6 9.48 -4.98 -11.68
C ARG A 6 8.65 -4.34 -10.60
N VAL A 7 8.47 -5.09 -9.51
CA VAL A 7 7.70 -4.65 -8.35
C VAL A 7 8.58 -4.71 -7.13
N ALA A 8 8.45 -3.70 -6.28
CA ALA A 8 9.05 -3.66 -4.95
C ALA A 8 7.99 -3.17 -3.98
N GLY A 9 7.97 -3.69 -2.77
CA GLY A 9 7.02 -3.27 -1.75
C GLY A 9 7.63 -3.30 -0.37
N GLY A 10 7.02 -2.57 0.56
CA GLY A 10 7.42 -2.56 1.95
C GLY A 10 6.37 -1.90 2.82
N SER A 11 6.21 -2.42 4.01
CA SER A 11 5.31 -1.93 5.04
C SER A 11 6.03 -1.86 6.36
N ILE A 12 5.78 -0.81 7.12
CA ILE A 12 6.27 -0.63 8.49
C ILE A 12 5.18 -0.13 9.41
N ILE A 13 5.33 -0.45 10.67
CA ILE A 13 4.47 0.05 11.74
C ILE A 13 4.76 1.52 12.04
N GLY A 14 3.71 2.32 12.24
CA GLY A 14 3.79 3.70 12.68
C GLY A 14 4.22 3.86 14.13
N THR A 15 4.84 5.00 14.48
CA THR A 15 5.28 5.26 15.86
C THR A 15 4.11 5.32 16.84
N GLU A 16 2.93 5.77 16.42
CA GLU A 16 1.73 5.79 17.25
C GLU A 16 1.22 4.37 17.57
N HIS A 17 1.26 3.45 16.62
CA HIS A 17 0.92 2.05 16.86
C HIS A 17 1.93 1.38 17.80
N VAL A 18 3.24 1.62 17.60
CA VAL A 18 4.26 1.15 18.53
C VAL A 18 4.00 1.67 19.95
N ARG A 19 3.71 2.96 20.10
CA ARG A 19 3.46 3.61 21.40
C ARG A 19 2.23 3.04 22.11
N THR A 20 1.21 2.66 21.36
CA THR A 20 -0.05 2.11 21.90
C THR A 20 -0.08 0.58 21.97
N GLY A 21 1.02 -0.09 21.57
CA GLY A 21 1.12 -1.57 21.60
C GLY A 21 0.25 -2.27 20.58
N LYS A 22 -0.10 -1.59 19.49
CA LYS A 22 -0.81 -2.18 18.35
C LYS A 22 0.15 -2.86 17.38
N ASN A 23 -0.39 -3.66 16.48
CA ASN A 23 0.32 -4.19 15.33
C ASN A 23 0.33 -3.20 14.17
N ASN A 24 1.11 -3.48 13.14
CA ASN A 24 1.00 -2.83 11.85
C ASN A 24 -0.31 -3.27 11.18
N HIS A 25 -1.26 -2.36 11.00
CA HIS A 25 -2.56 -2.62 10.38
C HIS A 25 -2.51 -2.66 8.86
N ASP A 26 -1.45 -2.12 8.28
CA ASP A 26 -1.22 -2.13 6.84
C ASP A 26 -0.73 -3.48 6.33
N ASP A 27 -1.05 -3.75 5.08
CA ASP A 27 -0.40 -4.80 4.30
C ASP A 27 -0.32 -4.40 2.83
N PHE A 28 0.55 -5.07 2.10
CA PHE A 28 0.57 -5.01 0.65
C PHE A 28 0.66 -6.41 0.06
N PHE A 29 0.16 -6.52 -1.15
CA PHE A 29 0.31 -7.73 -1.93
C PHE A 29 0.46 -7.38 -3.40
N TRP A 30 1.25 -8.15 -4.11
CA TRP A 30 1.31 -8.10 -5.55
C TRP A 30 1.53 -9.49 -6.11
N ASP A 31 0.96 -9.71 -7.28
CA ASP A 31 1.16 -10.92 -8.02
C ASP A 31 0.99 -10.65 -9.51
N LYS A 32 1.50 -11.55 -10.35
CA LYS A 32 1.37 -11.45 -11.79
C LYS A 32 1.30 -12.82 -12.46
N ASN A 33 0.59 -12.85 -13.55
CA ASN A 33 0.66 -13.94 -14.51
C ASN A 33 1.07 -13.41 -15.90
N GLU A 34 0.94 -14.20 -16.93
CA GLU A 34 1.28 -13.79 -18.30
C GLU A 34 0.42 -12.64 -18.84
N LYS A 35 -0.74 -12.38 -18.24
CA LYS A 35 -1.79 -11.48 -18.74
C LYS A 35 -1.89 -10.17 -17.99
N ILE A 36 -1.71 -10.22 -16.68
CA ILE A 36 -1.85 -9.06 -15.79
C ILE A 36 -0.81 -9.05 -14.68
N LEU A 37 -0.56 -7.84 -14.16
CA LEU A 37 0.11 -7.60 -12.89
C LEU A 37 -0.86 -6.79 -12.03
N ILE A 38 -1.02 -7.20 -10.78
CA ILE A 38 -1.81 -6.51 -9.76
C ILE A 38 -0.92 -6.17 -8.57
N GLY A 39 -0.94 -4.90 -8.15
CA GLY A 39 -0.33 -4.44 -6.90
C GLY A 39 -1.39 -3.78 -6.03
N LEU A 40 -1.36 -4.04 -4.74
CA LEU A 40 -2.32 -3.55 -3.75
C LEU A 40 -1.61 -3.08 -2.49
N ALA A 41 -2.05 -1.96 -1.93
CA ALA A 41 -1.77 -1.50 -0.58
C ALA A 41 -3.11 -1.40 0.17
N CYS A 42 -3.18 -1.93 1.38
CA CYS A 42 -4.38 -1.97 2.20
C CYS A 42 -4.05 -1.44 3.59
N ASP A 43 -4.86 -0.51 4.08
CA ASP A 43 -4.80 0.01 5.45
C ASP A 43 -5.99 -0.52 6.24
N GLY A 44 -5.72 -1.18 7.36
CA GLY A 44 -6.72 -1.76 8.25
C GLY A 44 -7.24 -0.73 9.24
N CYS A 45 -8.57 -0.63 9.35
CA CYS A 45 -9.26 0.32 10.22
C CYS A 45 -8.69 0.36 11.64
N GLY A 46 -8.18 1.52 12.07
CA GLY A 46 -7.52 1.70 13.37
C GLY A 46 -8.41 1.41 14.59
N SER A 47 -9.74 1.39 14.45
CA SER A 47 -10.69 1.01 15.50
C SER A 47 -11.02 -0.48 15.53
N GLY A 48 -10.67 -1.26 14.49
CA GLY A 48 -10.83 -2.71 14.47
C GLY A 48 -9.83 -3.38 15.42
N LYS A 49 -10.23 -4.45 16.08
CA LYS A 49 -9.36 -5.14 17.04
C LYS A 49 -8.24 -5.93 16.36
N HIS A 50 -8.49 -6.39 15.15
CA HIS A 50 -7.64 -7.30 14.40
C HIS A 50 -7.62 -6.94 12.90
N SER A 51 -7.68 -5.65 12.57
CA SER A 51 -7.71 -5.17 11.20
C SER A 51 -6.44 -5.50 10.43
N GLU A 52 -5.31 -5.71 11.14
CA GLU A 52 -4.06 -6.22 10.56
C GLU A 52 -4.20 -7.61 9.92
N VAL A 53 -5.12 -8.42 10.42
CA VAL A 53 -5.44 -9.73 9.81
C VAL A 53 -6.27 -9.53 8.56
N GLY A 54 -7.25 -8.62 8.64
CA GLY A 54 -8.16 -8.32 7.53
C GLY A 54 -7.45 -7.71 6.33
N SER A 55 -6.56 -6.73 6.53
CA SER A 55 -5.77 -6.13 5.45
C SER A 55 -4.90 -7.18 4.73
N LYS A 56 -4.26 -8.09 5.51
CA LYS A 56 -3.44 -9.18 4.97
C LYS A 56 -4.23 -10.22 4.18
N ILE A 57 -5.39 -10.59 4.64
CA ILE A 57 -6.27 -11.53 3.94
C ILE A 57 -6.89 -10.82 2.73
N GLY A 58 -7.42 -9.61 2.93
CA GLY A 58 -8.12 -8.84 1.92
C GLY A 58 -7.26 -8.53 0.69
N SER A 59 -6.01 -8.11 0.90
CA SER A 59 -5.07 -7.85 -0.20
C SER A 59 -4.91 -9.08 -1.12
N ARG A 60 -4.85 -10.28 -0.54
CA ARG A 60 -4.72 -11.55 -1.28
C ARG A 60 -6.01 -11.96 -1.96
N LEU A 61 -7.16 -11.83 -1.28
CA LEU A 61 -8.46 -12.13 -1.89
C LEU A 61 -8.72 -11.27 -3.11
N ILE A 62 -8.45 -9.96 -2.99
CA ILE A 62 -8.63 -9.01 -4.09
C ILE A 62 -7.70 -9.37 -5.25
N ALA A 63 -6.40 -9.57 -5.00
CA ALA A 63 -5.45 -9.93 -6.04
C ALA A 63 -5.86 -11.22 -6.77
N ASN A 64 -6.24 -12.27 -6.02
CA ASN A 64 -6.71 -13.53 -6.58
C ASN A 64 -7.95 -13.35 -7.46
N SER A 65 -8.92 -12.56 -7.03
CA SER A 65 -10.12 -12.28 -7.82
C SER A 65 -9.78 -11.58 -9.15
N PHE A 66 -8.84 -10.62 -9.14
CA PHE A 66 -8.33 -10.01 -10.38
C PHE A 66 -7.65 -11.02 -11.29
N LEU A 67 -6.73 -11.84 -10.75
CA LEU A 67 -5.98 -12.85 -11.51
C LEU A 67 -6.88 -13.89 -12.17
N HIS A 68 -7.98 -14.27 -11.51
CA HIS A 68 -8.91 -15.28 -12.02
C HIS A 68 -9.97 -14.72 -12.97
N LEU A 69 -10.47 -13.51 -12.70
CA LEU A 69 -11.62 -12.98 -13.43
C LEU A 69 -11.26 -12.06 -14.60
N CYS A 70 -10.09 -11.41 -14.57
CA CYS A 70 -9.63 -10.63 -15.71
C CYS A 70 -9.24 -11.53 -16.88
N LYS A 71 -9.75 -11.19 -18.05
CA LYS A 71 -9.41 -11.87 -19.30
C LYS A 71 -8.61 -10.92 -20.18
N PRO A 72 -7.65 -11.43 -20.99
CA PRO A 72 -7.00 -10.62 -22.00
C PRO A 72 -8.05 -10.03 -22.93
N GLU A 73 -7.81 -8.80 -23.37
CA GLU A 73 -8.62 -8.11 -24.39
C GLU A 73 -10.09 -7.85 -24.01
N ALA A 74 -10.51 -8.18 -22.79
CA ALA A 74 -11.83 -7.88 -22.27
C ALA A 74 -11.79 -6.72 -21.28
N ALA A 75 -12.90 -5.97 -21.19
CA ALA A 75 -13.05 -4.97 -20.13
C ALA A 75 -12.90 -5.61 -18.76
N VAL A 76 -12.28 -4.87 -17.81
CA VAL A 76 -12.12 -5.33 -16.44
C VAL A 76 -13.50 -5.49 -15.79
N PRO A 77 -13.83 -6.68 -15.26
CA PRO A 77 -15.17 -6.94 -14.72
C PRO A 77 -15.25 -6.49 -13.23
N TRP A 78 -15.11 -5.17 -12.97
CA TRP A 78 -15.00 -4.56 -11.66
C TRP A 78 -16.05 -5.04 -10.65
N GLU A 79 -17.34 -5.00 -11.05
CA GLU A 79 -18.44 -5.42 -10.18
C GLU A 79 -18.39 -6.92 -9.86
N ARG A 80 -17.99 -7.74 -10.82
CA ARG A 80 -17.87 -9.19 -10.57
C ARG A 80 -16.72 -9.49 -9.60
N ILE A 81 -15.60 -8.78 -9.74
CA ILE A 81 -14.46 -8.89 -8.81
C ILE A 81 -14.90 -8.45 -7.42
N ARG A 82 -15.59 -7.31 -7.31
CA ARG A 82 -16.12 -6.80 -6.05
C ARG A 82 -17.02 -7.81 -5.36
N HIS A 83 -18.00 -8.36 -6.06
CA HIS A 83 -18.93 -9.37 -5.53
C HIS A 83 -18.20 -10.65 -5.11
N ASP A 84 -17.19 -11.09 -5.87
CA ASP A 84 -16.40 -12.27 -5.52
C ASP A 84 -15.63 -12.08 -4.21
N VAL A 85 -14.98 -10.93 -4.03
CA VAL A 85 -14.29 -10.58 -2.77
C VAL A 85 -15.26 -10.51 -1.59
N ILE A 86 -16.41 -9.85 -1.75
CA ILE A 86 -17.47 -9.77 -0.72
C ILE A 86 -17.94 -11.16 -0.33
N ALA A 87 -18.21 -12.05 -1.29
CA ALA A 87 -18.64 -13.41 -1.02
C ALA A 87 -17.57 -14.20 -0.23
N GLN A 88 -16.30 -14.03 -0.58
CA GLN A 88 -15.20 -14.68 0.16
C GLN A 88 -15.09 -14.16 1.60
N ILE A 89 -15.20 -12.83 1.82
CA ILE A 89 -15.22 -12.24 3.16
C ILE A 89 -16.41 -12.77 3.96
N GLN A 90 -17.59 -12.88 3.36
CA GLN A 90 -18.78 -13.43 4.01
C GLN A 90 -18.60 -14.89 4.45
N ILE A 91 -17.98 -15.70 3.59
CA ILE A 91 -17.66 -17.11 3.91
C ILE A 91 -16.70 -17.18 5.09
N LEU A 92 -15.61 -16.41 5.07
CA LEU A 92 -14.63 -16.37 6.14
C LEU A 92 -15.26 -15.91 7.46
N THR A 93 -16.02 -14.82 7.44
CA THR A 93 -16.72 -14.29 8.61
C THR A 93 -17.65 -15.34 9.22
N THR A 94 -18.41 -16.05 8.38
CA THR A 94 -19.32 -17.12 8.83
C THR A 94 -18.53 -18.28 9.43
N ALA A 95 -17.42 -18.67 8.83
CA ALA A 95 -16.57 -19.77 9.31
C ALA A 95 -15.88 -19.45 10.64
N MET A 96 -15.55 -18.17 10.89
CA MET A 96 -14.98 -17.71 12.16
C MET A 96 -15.97 -17.80 13.31
N GLY A 97 -17.27 -17.74 13.04
CA GLY A 97 -18.34 -17.81 14.03
C GLY A 97 -18.50 -16.53 14.84
N GLY A 98 -19.29 -16.59 15.92
CA GLY A 98 -19.62 -15.45 16.76
C GLY A 98 -20.63 -14.50 16.12
N SER A 99 -20.60 -13.21 16.50
CA SER A 99 -21.45 -12.18 15.90
C SER A 99 -20.90 -11.77 14.54
N PHE A 100 -21.66 -11.98 13.48
CA PHE A 100 -21.27 -11.65 12.12
C PHE A 100 -20.83 -10.17 11.97
N SER A 101 -21.66 -9.25 12.42
CA SER A 101 -21.34 -7.81 12.39
C SER A 101 -20.08 -7.48 13.18
N GLN A 102 -19.91 -8.07 14.37
CA GLN A 102 -18.73 -7.84 15.20
C GLN A 102 -17.46 -8.35 14.51
N THR A 103 -17.52 -9.53 13.90
CA THR A 103 -16.40 -10.11 13.17
C THR A 103 -16.01 -9.25 11.96
N ILE A 104 -16.98 -8.71 11.20
CA ILE A 104 -16.70 -7.76 10.12
C ILE A 104 -15.99 -6.52 10.68
N ASN A 105 -16.53 -5.91 11.74
CA ASN A 105 -15.97 -4.67 12.31
C ASN A 105 -14.57 -4.88 12.93
N ASP A 106 -14.34 -6.03 13.54
CA ASP A 106 -13.06 -6.31 14.19
C ASP A 106 -11.95 -6.71 13.21
N TYR A 107 -12.29 -7.28 12.03
CA TYR A 107 -11.30 -7.86 11.12
C TYR A 107 -11.29 -7.29 9.71
N PHE A 108 -12.43 -7.01 9.08
CA PHE A 108 -12.51 -6.85 7.62
C PHE A 108 -12.76 -5.41 7.14
N LEU A 109 -12.61 -4.42 8.01
CA LEU A 109 -12.63 -3.02 7.60
C LEU A 109 -11.21 -2.58 7.24
N PHE A 110 -10.98 -2.36 5.96
CA PHE A 110 -9.71 -1.88 5.41
C PHE A 110 -9.92 -1.10 4.11
N THR A 111 -9.06 -0.13 3.85
CA THR A 111 -9.00 0.58 2.57
C THR A 111 -8.18 -0.21 1.56
N VAL A 112 -8.31 0.13 0.29
CA VAL A 112 -7.56 -0.50 -0.81
C VAL A 112 -7.10 0.55 -1.78
N VAL A 113 -5.82 0.60 -2.07
CA VAL A 113 -5.27 1.32 -3.21
C VAL A 113 -4.59 0.30 -4.13
N GLY A 114 -4.93 0.34 -5.42
CA GLY A 114 -4.50 -0.69 -6.36
C GLY A 114 -4.01 -0.17 -7.70
N ALA A 115 -3.12 -0.94 -8.30
CA ALA A 115 -2.65 -0.78 -9.67
C ALA A 115 -2.80 -2.11 -10.42
N LEU A 116 -3.65 -2.11 -11.43
CA LEU A 116 -3.83 -3.24 -12.34
C LEU A 116 -3.18 -2.89 -13.68
N ILE A 117 -2.24 -3.69 -14.11
CA ILE A 117 -1.58 -3.57 -15.43
C ILE A 117 -2.01 -4.75 -16.29
N THR A 118 -2.65 -4.47 -17.40
CA THR A 118 -2.98 -5.45 -18.44
C THR A 118 -2.05 -5.28 -19.66
N SER A 119 -2.23 -6.04 -20.71
CA SER A 119 -1.47 -5.85 -21.96
C SER A 119 -1.82 -4.56 -22.70
N GLN A 120 -3.01 -3.99 -22.47
CA GLN A 120 -3.51 -2.83 -23.21
C GLN A 120 -3.54 -1.57 -22.36
N ALA A 121 -4.10 -1.65 -21.14
CA ALA A 121 -4.30 -0.51 -20.27
C ALA A 121 -3.91 -0.83 -18.83
N SER A 122 -3.49 0.21 -18.13
CA SER A 122 -3.20 0.19 -16.70
C SER A 122 -4.21 1.06 -15.98
N TYR A 123 -4.68 0.57 -14.84
CA TYR A 123 -5.74 1.18 -14.04
C TYR A 123 -5.24 1.43 -12.64
N LEU A 124 -5.38 2.67 -12.16
CA LEU A 124 -5.12 3.08 -10.80
C LEU A 124 -6.47 3.28 -10.11
N PHE A 125 -6.70 2.55 -9.02
CA PHE A 125 -8.02 2.50 -8.39
C PHE A 125 -7.93 2.45 -6.87
N SER A 126 -9.06 2.76 -6.20
CA SER A 126 -9.17 2.58 -4.75
C SER A 126 -10.58 2.25 -4.28
N ILE A 127 -10.67 1.79 -3.04
CA ILE A 127 -11.83 1.90 -2.13
C ILE A 127 -11.27 2.48 -0.84
N GLY A 128 -11.75 3.67 -0.43
CA GLY A 128 -11.14 4.43 0.64
C GLY A 128 -10.00 5.33 0.16
N ASP A 129 -9.16 5.76 1.07
CA ASP A 129 -8.08 6.72 0.88
C ASP A 129 -6.71 6.09 0.67
N GLY A 130 -5.74 6.94 0.33
CA GLY A 130 -4.35 6.59 0.16
C GLY A 130 -3.66 7.38 -0.95
N PHE A 131 -2.53 6.88 -1.40
CA PHE A 131 -1.60 7.57 -2.27
C PHE A 131 -1.40 6.83 -3.60
N ILE A 132 -1.43 7.58 -4.70
CA ILE A 132 -1.16 7.07 -6.05
C ILE A 132 -0.18 8.03 -6.74
N ALA A 133 0.84 7.50 -7.39
CA ALA A 133 1.62 8.25 -8.36
C ALA A 133 1.82 7.42 -9.63
N VAL A 134 1.70 8.03 -10.79
CA VAL A 134 1.96 7.39 -12.08
C VAL A 134 2.79 8.32 -12.96
N ASN A 135 3.94 7.85 -13.43
CA ASN A 135 4.89 8.64 -14.21
C ASN A 135 5.28 9.98 -13.54
N GLY A 136 5.25 10.03 -12.19
CA GLY A 136 5.53 11.23 -11.40
C GLY A 136 4.32 12.15 -11.14
N GLU A 137 3.17 11.91 -11.77
CA GLU A 137 1.93 12.61 -11.44
C GLU A 137 1.29 12.00 -10.19
N ILE A 138 1.06 12.81 -9.17
CA ILE A 138 0.54 12.40 -7.87
C ILE A 138 -0.97 12.62 -7.83
N ILE A 139 -1.70 11.60 -7.39
CA ILE A 139 -3.14 11.63 -7.12
C ILE A 139 -3.33 11.28 -5.64
N ARG A 140 -3.77 12.26 -4.84
CA ARG A 140 -4.11 12.05 -3.44
C ARG A 140 -5.57 11.66 -3.34
N VAL A 141 -5.83 10.49 -2.77
CA VAL A 141 -7.20 9.98 -2.56
C VAL A 141 -7.57 10.22 -1.11
N GLY A 142 -8.60 11.00 -0.86
CA GLY A 142 -8.98 11.48 0.46
C GLY A 142 -8.38 12.84 0.79
N PRO A 143 -8.35 13.25 2.08
CA PRO A 143 -8.95 12.55 3.21
C PRO A 143 -10.49 12.56 3.16
N PHE A 144 -11.10 11.56 3.80
CA PHE A 144 -12.56 11.51 3.97
C PHE A 144 -12.99 12.29 5.21
N ALA A 145 -14.27 12.73 5.21
CA ALA A 145 -14.85 13.46 6.34
C ALA A 145 -14.72 12.63 7.64
N ASN A 146 -14.30 13.30 8.72
CA ASN A 146 -14.07 12.68 10.04
C ASN A 146 -13.09 11.48 10.03
N ASN A 147 -12.19 11.43 9.08
CA ASN A 147 -11.26 10.30 8.88
C ASN A 147 -11.99 8.94 8.84
N THR A 148 -13.11 8.90 8.12
CA THR A 148 -13.94 7.69 8.00
C THR A 148 -14.06 7.33 6.53
N PRO A 149 -13.05 6.63 5.98
CA PRO A 149 -13.10 6.16 4.60
C PRO A 149 -14.15 5.06 4.43
N PRO A 150 -14.69 4.86 3.23
CA PRO A 150 -15.52 3.72 2.93
C PRO A 150 -14.68 2.43 2.91
N TYR A 151 -15.22 1.37 3.52
CA TYR A 151 -14.63 0.04 3.49
C TYR A 151 -15.54 -0.92 2.72
N LEU A 152 -14.96 -1.76 1.85
CA LEU A 152 -15.71 -2.70 1.03
C LEU A 152 -16.68 -3.57 1.84
N ALA A 153 -16.26 -4.05 3.00
CA ALA A 153 -17.04 -4.94 3.85
C ALA A 153 -18.25 -4.28 4.54
N TYR A 154 -18.40 -2.96 4.48
CA TYR A 154 -19.62 -2.30 4.92
C TYR A 154 -20.86 -2.76 4.15
N GLU A 155 -20.70 -3.27 2.93
CA GLU A 155 -21.81 -3.86 2.19
C GLU A 155 -22.51 -5.01 2.94
N LEU A 156 -21.78 -5.71 3.79
CA LEU A 156 -22.29 -6.84 4.57
C LEU A 156 -23.00 -6.46 5.87
N VAL A 157 -22.75 -5.24 6.40
CA VAL A 157 -23.21 -4.86 7.75
C VAL A 157 -23.91 -3.51 7.84
N SER A 158 -23.83 -2.68 6.80
CA SER A 158 -24.43 -1.35 6.79
C SER A 158 -25.44 -1.22 5.67
N SER A 159 -26.70 -0.88 6.04
CA SER A 159 -27.77 -0.57 5.07
C SER A 159 -27.86 0.92 4.71
N SER A 160 -27.15 1.79 5.44
CA SER A 160 -27.23 3.26 5.31
C SER A 160 -26.12 3.87 4.49
N ILE A 161 -25.09 3.11 4.13
CA ILE A 161 -23.97 3.61 3.32
C ILE A 161 -24.37 3.66 1.84
N ASP A 162 -23.95 4.71 1.17
CA ASP A 162 -24.05 4.79 -0.28
C ASP A 162 -23.18 3.69 -0.91
N ARG A 163 -23.82 2.77 -1.61
CA ARG A 163 -23.14 1.64 -2.25
C ARG A 163 -22.18 2.05 -3.36
N ASP A 164 -22.35 3.24 -3.93
CA ASP A 164 -21.41 3.75 -4.93
C ASP A 164 -20.03 4.02 -4.31
N LEU A 165 -19.97 4.40 -3.05
CA LEU A 165 -18.70 4.57 -2.32
C LEU A 165 -17.96 3.25 -2.07
N LEU A 166 -18.65 2.11 -2.15
CA LEU A 166 -18.10 0.77 -1.91
C LEU A 166 -17.62 0.07 -3.20
N LYS A 167 -17.61 0.80 -4.32
CA LYS A 167 -17.10 0.31 -5.61
C LYS A 167 -15.60 0.62 -5.75
N PHE A 168 -14.94 -0.13 -6.62
CA PHE A 168 -13.60 0.24 -7.07
C PHE A 168 -13.67 1.53 -7.91
N HIS A 169 -13.15 2.64 -7.37
CA HIS A 169 -13.06 3.91 -8.08
C HIS A 169 -11.78 3.96 -8.90
N VAL A 170 -11.90 4.00 -10.21
CA VAL A 170 -10.76 4.14 -11.12
C VAL A 170 -10.42 5.61 -11.25
N HIS A 171 -9.28 6.03 -10.69
CA HIS A 171 -8.81 7.41 -10.70
C HIS A 171 -8.10 7.77 -12.00
N LYS A 172 -7.41 6.78 -12.59
CA LYS A 172 -6.69 6.98 -13.85
C LYS A 172 -6.64 5.69 -14.65
N THR A 173 -6.83 5.84 -15.96
CA THR A 173 -6.55 4.81 -16.97
C THR A 173 -5.53 5.37 -17.94
N ILE A 174 -4.49 4.58 -18.25
CA ILE A 174 -3.41 4.97 -19.13
C ILE A 174 -3.01 3.77 -19.99
N GLY A 175 -2.60 4.00 -21.24
CA GLY A 175 -2.04 2.94 -22.09
C GLY A 175 -0.86 2.26 -21.40
N THR A 176 -0.83 0.92 -21.41
CA THR A 176 0.22 0.22 -20.67
C THR A 176 1.61 0.55 -21.23
N GLU A 177 1.73 0.81 -22.52
CA GLU A 177 2.98 1.24 -23.17
C GLU A 177 3.50 2.59 -22.65
N GLU A 178 2.62 3.47 -22.18
CA GLU A 178 2.96 4.78 -21.63
C GLU A 178 3.45 4.72 -20.18
N VAL A 179 3.17 3.62 -19.47
CA VAL A 179 3.55 3.47 -18.06
C VAL A 179 5.05 3.26 -17.92
N GLN A 180 5.72 4.19 -17.22
CA GLN A 180 7.13 4.08 -16.83
C GLN A 180 7.27 3.68 -15.36
N SER A 181 6.42 4.25 -14.50
CA SER A 181 6.43 3.98 -13.07
C SER A 181 5.06 4.19 -12.45
N ILE A 182 4.76 3.39 -11.45
CA ILE A 182 3.59 3.54 -10.57
C ILE A 182 4.10 3.40 -9.14
N LEU A 183 3.56 4.21 -8.24
CA LEU A 183 3.64 4.00 -6.80
C LEU A 183 2.23 4.09 -6.24
N ILE A 184 1.86 3.10 -5.46
CA ILE A 184 0.65 3.12 -4.64
C ILE A 184 1.04 2.93 -3.18
N GLY A 185 0.25 3.47 -2.26
CA GLY A 185 0.48 3.33 -0.83
C GLY A 185 -0.73 3.70 0.00
N THR A 186 -0.65 3.41 1.28
CA THR A 186 -1.60 3.84 2.31
C THR A 186 -1.44 5.32 2.60
N ASP A 187 -2.31 5.89 3.41
CA ASP A 187 -2.29 7.33 3.76
C ASP A 187 -1.03 7.74 4.55
N GLY A 188 -0.40 6.82 5.30
CA GLY A 188 0.90 7.06 5.94
C GLY A 188 2.02 7.52 4.97
N VAL A 189 1.83 7.35 3.65
CA VAL A 189 2.73 7.90 2.63
C VAL A 189 2.71 9.43 2.60
N PHE A 190 1.63 10.09 3.03
CA PHE A 190 1.59 11.55 3.16
C PHE A 190 2.57 12.06 4.22
N ASP A 191 2.75 11.32 5.33
CA ASP A 191 3.73 11.66 6.36
C ASP A 191 5.17 11.53 5.84
N LEU A 192 5.41 10.54 5.01
CA LEU A 192 6.69 10.35 4.34
C LEU A 192 6.99 11.53 3.37
N GLU A 193 6.01 11.94 2.56
CA GLU A 193 6.10 13.09 1.66
C GLU A 193 6.36 14.38 2.46
N ASN A 194 5.63 14.61 3.54
CA ASN A 194 5.79 15.78 4.44
C ASN A 194 7.12 15.77 5.21
N SER A 195 7.87 14.69 5.13
CA SER A 195 9.15 14.53 5.85
C SER A 195 10.38 14.60 4.93
N GLU A 196 10.22 14.85 3.63
CA GLU A 196 11.29 14.76 2.62
C GLU A 196 12.51 15.64 2.92
N GLU A 197 12.32 16.83 3.51
CA GLU A 197 13.38 17.76 3.91
C GLU A 197 13.91 17.53 5.34
N LYS A 198 13.31 16.58 6.08
CA LYS A 198 13.77 16.25 7.43
C LYS A 198 14.96 15.29 7.39
N LYS A 199 15.83 15.43 8.38
CA LYS A 199 16.91 14.45 8.60
C LYS A 199 16.36 13.13 9.12
N ILE A 200 16.88 12.04 8.60
CA ILE A 200 16.61 10.70 9.13
C ILE A 200 17.13 10.64 10.58
N PRO A 201 16.31 10.20 11.57
CA PRO A 201 16.72 10.14 12.96
C PRO A 201 18.09 9.46 13.15
N GLY A 202 19.00 10.16 13.81
CA GLY A 202 20.36 9.69 14.05
C GLY A 202 21.30 9.74 12.84
N LYS A 203 20.93 10.40 11.72
CA LYS A 203 21.77 10.61 10.54
C LYS A 203 21.81 12.06 10.11
N GLU A 204 22.78 12.38 9.24
CA GLU A 204 22.83 13.67 8.53
C GLU A 204 22.07 13.65 7.22
N ASP A 205 21.77 12.45 6.70
CA ASP A 205 21.04 12.27 5.45
C ASP A 205 19.57 12.72 5.60
N LEU A 206 19.02 13.34 4.56
CA LEU A 206 17.61 13.68 4.45
C LEU A 206 16.80 12.44 4.07
N VAL A 207 15.50 12.44 4.40
CA VAL A 207 14.53 11.46 3.93
C VAL A 207 14.54 11.41 2.41
N GLY A 208 14.51 12.58 1.78
CA GLY A 208 14.51 12.75 0.33
C GLY A 208 13.13 12.55 -0.30
N HIS A 209 13.01 13.01 -1.54
CA HIS A 209 11.75 13.02 -2.27
C HIS A 209 11.22 11.61 -2.52
N ILE A 210 9.90 11.44 -2.46
CA ILE A 210 9.22 10.14 -2.61
C ILE A 210 9.54 9.44 -3.95
N SER A 211 9.89 10.21 -4.99
CA SER A 211 10.28 9.66 -6.30
C SER A 211 11.45 8.67 -6.25
N GLN A 212 12.26 8.70 -5.20
CA GLN A 212 13.35 7.75 -5.01
C GLN A 212 12.85 6.30 -5.11
N PHE A 213 11.65 6.00 -4.62
CA PHE A 213 11.14 4.63 -4.57
C PHE A 213 10.80 4.04 -5.94
N TRP A 214 10.54 4.88 -6.94
CA TRP A 214 10.36 4.38 -8.32
C TRP A 214 11.52 4.70 -9.26
N GLN A 215 12.44 5.58 -8.88
CA GLN A 215 13.59 5.95 -9.72
C GLN A 215 14.82 5.11 -9.44
N ASP A 216 15.10 4.77 -8.18
CA ASP A 216 16.32 4.09 -7.78
C ASP A 216 16.20 2.56 -7.97
N LYS A 217 17.11 2.01 -8.76
CA LYS A 217 17.14 0.56 -9.06
C LYS A 217 17.39 -0.31 -7.82
N ARG A 218 17.99 0.24 -6.75
CA ARG A 218 18.28 -0.52 -5.52
C ARG A 218 17.03 -1.15 -4.91
N TYR A 219 15.87 -0.49 -5.04
CA TYR A 219 14.61 -0.99 -4.48
C TYR A 219 14.10 -2.24 -5.22
N TYR A 220 14.44 -2.40 -6.49
CA TYR A 220 14.02 -3.54 -7.30
C TYR A 220 15.02 -4.68 -7.32
N ASN A 221 16.26 -4.42 -6.89
CA ASN A 221 17.30 -5.43 -6.76
C ASN A 221 17.27 -6.18 -5.43
N ASN A 222 16.63 -5.60 -4.41
CA ASN A 222 16.46 -6.20 -3.10
C ASN A 222 15.01 -6.03 -2.64
N PRO A 223 14.24 -7.12 -2.53
CA PRO A 223 12.81 -7.05 -2.21
C PRO A 223 12.51 -6.45 -0.83
N ASP A 224 13.50 -6.41 0.09
CA ASP A 224 13.35 -5.86 1.43
C ASP A 224 13.81 -4.39 1.55
N MET A 225 14.26 -3.79 0.45
CA MET A 225 14.92 -2.47 0.53
C MET A 225 13.93 -1.34 0.86
N ILE A 226 12.68 -1.38 0.36
CA ILE A 226 11.67 -0.38 0.72
C ILE A 226 11.41 -0.43 2.22
N ARG A 227 11.11 -1.61 2.77
CA ARG A 227 10.88 -1.79 4.20
C ARG A 227 12.06 -1.31 5.05
N ARG A 228 13.30 -1.62 4.64
CA ARG A 228 14.51 -1.15 5.34
C ARG A 228 14.64 0.37 5.33
N SER A 229 14.35 1.01 4.19
CA SER A 229 14.41 2.47 4.08
C SER A 229 13.37 3.13 4.96
N LEU A 230 12.11 2.65 4.92
CA LEU A 230 11.05 3.12 5.79
C LEU A 230 11.40 2.92 7.28
N SER A 231 11.94 1.74 7.65
CA SER A 231 12.38 1.47 9.02
C SER A 231 13.50 2.38 9.50
N LEU A 232 14.39 2.83 8.62
CA LEU A 232 15.43 3.81 8.97
C LEU A 232 14.83 5.19 9.21
N ILE A 233 13.84 5.60 8.42
CA ILE A 233 13.13 6.87 8.55
C ILE A 233 12.30 6.89 9.84
N ASN A 234 11.73 5.73 10.22
CA ASN A 234 10.83 5.61 11.38
C ASN A 234 11.51 5.09 12.66
N ARG A 235 12.81 5.03 12.71
CA ARG A 235 13.51 4.59 13.92
C ARG A 235 13.51 5.68 15.00
N CYS A 236 13.40 5.28 16.27
CA CYS A 236 13.67 6.14 17.40
C CYS A 236 15.15 6.02 17.80
N VAL A 237 15.82 7.16 18.05
CA VAL A 237 17.22 7.20 18.42
C VAL A 237 17.37 7.97 19.71
N THR A 238 18.12 7.38 20.66
CA THR A 238 18.50 8.05 21.89
C THR A 238 20.00 8.29 21.87
N ARG A 239 20.42 9.54 22.02
CA ARG A 239 21.83 9.92 22.09
C ARG A 239 22.15 10.50 23.47
N ILE A 240 23.28 10.11 24.01
CA ILE A 240 23.88 10.73 25.18
C ILE A 240 25.06 11.56 24.66
N PRO A 241 24.96 12.90 24.62
CA PRO A 241 26.09 13.72 24.20
C PRO A 241 27.29 13.47 25.10
N ARG A 242 28.44 13.13 24.52
CA ARG A 242 29.71 13.08 25.24
C ARG A 242 30.25 14.52 25.27
N GLY A 243 29.92 15.28 26.32
CA GLY A 243 30.46 16.60 26.55
C GLY A 243 31.14 16.65 27.92
N GLU A 244 32.16 17.52 28.08
CA GLU A 244 32.89 17.72 29.33
C GLU A 244 32.04 18.41 30.40
N ASP A 245 30.84 18.84 30.10
CA ASP A 245 29.93 19.51 31.01
C ASP A 245 28.90 18.52 31.60
N SER A 246 28.83 18.47 32.94
CA SER A 246 28.12 17.47 33.74
C SER A 246 26.58 17.46 33.61
N SER A 247 26.00 18.15 32.66
CA SER A 247 24.57 18.06 32.32
C SER A 247 24.34 17.07 31.23
N LEU A 248 24.19 15.80 31.55
CA LEU A 248 23.77 14.73 30.62
C LEU A 248 22.36 15.03 30.10
N LYS A 249 22.24 15.79 29.02
CA LYS A 249 20.97 15.95 28.32
C LYS A 249 20.79 14.80 27.33
N ILE A 250 19.97 13.83 27.71
CA ILE A 250 19.55 12.76 26.79
C ILE A 250 18.74 13.41 25.66
N GLN A 251 19.18 13.20 24.42
CA GLN A 251 18.45 13.65 23.24
C GLN A 251 17.67 12.47 22.66
N HIS A 252 16.37 12.65 22.48
CA HIS A 252 15.50 11.68 21.82
C HIS A 252 15.09 12.24 20.47
N GLU A 253 15.32 11.47 19.43
CA GLU A 253 14.81 11.72 18.09
C GLU A 253 13.76 10.63 17.80
N ASN A 254 12.51 11.02 17.60
CA ASN A 254 11.44 10.09 17.26
C ASN A 254 11.47 9.76 15.78
N GLY A 255 10.89 8.60 15.42
CA GLY A 255 10.59 8.27 14.03
C GLY A 255 9.68 9.32 13.38
N LEU A 256 9.76 9.44 12.08
CA LEU A 256 9.09 10.49 11.31
C LEU A 256 7.72 10.08 10.76
N LEU A 257 7.36 8.80 10.88
CA LEU A 257 6.13 8.23 10.35
C LEU A 257 5.22 7.83 11.51
N PRO A 258 4.28 8.69 11.91
CA PRO A 258 3.35 8.42 13.01
C PRO A 258 2.41 7.29 12.69
N ASP A 259 1.93 7.20 11.45
CA ASP A 259 1.02 6.15 10.99
C ASP A 259 1.76 5.00 10.32
N ASP A 260 1.09 3.84 10.23
CA ASP A 260 1.59 2.72 9.45
C ASP A 260 1.81 3.18 8.01
N THR A 261 2.89 2.74 7.41
CA THR A 261 3.26 3.24 6.08
C THR A 261 3.60 2.10 5.15
N THR A 262 2.84 1.99 4.09
CA THR A 262 2.96 0.93 3.09
C THR A 262 3.12 1.51 1.70
N ILE A 263 4.09 0.98 0.96
CA ILE A 263 4.40 1.36 -0.43
C ILE A 263 4.50 0.11 -1.30
N VAL A 264 3.90 0.18 -2.48
CA VAL A 264 4.19 -0.70 -3.61
C VAL A 264 4.63 0.15 -4.79
N ALA A 265 5.85 -0.06 -5.25
CA ALA A 265 6.42 0.62 -6.41
C ALA A 265 6.54 -0.36 -7.58
N ILE A 266 6.07 0.05 -8.74
CA ILE A 266 6.11 -0.72 -9.98
C ILE A 266 6.89 0.13 -11.00
N ARG A 267 7.86 -0.47 -11.68
CA ARG A 267 8.68 0.23 -12.66
C ARG A 267 8.86 -0.62 -13.90
N ARG A 268 8.76 0.02 -15.06
CA ARG A 268 9.15 -0.59 -16.31
C ARG A 268 10.67 -0.62 -16.41
N ILE A 269 11.21 -1.80 -16.57
CA ILE A 269 12.63 -2.01 -16.87
C ILE A 269 12.66 -2.66 -18.24
N PRO A 270 13.17 -1.98 -19.28
CA PRO A 270 13.34 -2.61 -20.59
C PRO A 270 14.15 -3.88 -20.43
N LEU A 271 13.68 -4.97 -21.01
CA LEU A 271 14.53 -6.15 -21.20
C LEU A 271 15.70 -5.67 -22.07
N ASN A 272 16.89 -5.61 -21.52
CA ASN A 272 18.09 -5.48 -22.33
C ASN A 272 18.13 -6.71 -23.23
N HIS A 273 17.83 -6.52 -24.50
CA HIS A 273 18.22 -7.43 -25.55
C HIS A 273 19.72 -7.25 -25.86
N ASP A 274 20.55 -7.21 -24.81
CA ASP A 274 21.98 -7.38 -24.99
C ASP A 274 22.23 -8.87 -25.16
N THR A 275 22.13 -9.23 -26.42
CA THR A 275 22.79 -10.34 -27.06
C THR A 275 24.10 -10.65 -26.33
N GLU A 276 24.16 -11.85 -25.77
CA GLU A 276 25.41 -12.62 -25.76
C GLU A 276 25.92 -12.67 -27.20
N LYS A 277 26.79 -11.73 -27.56
CA LYS A 277 27.80 -11.97 -28.55
C LYS A 277 28.99 -12.51 -27.79
N GLY A 278 29.05 -13.83 -27.70
CA GLY A 278 30.27 -14.50 -27.39
C GLY A 278 31.34 -14.11 -28.40
N ASP A 279 32.50 -13.82 -27.89
CA ASP A 279 33.80 -14.05 -28.51
C ASP A 279 34.59 -14.97 -27.60
#